data_09021f111afc1d26e81c4b62a5564b5c
#
_entry.id   09021f111afc1d26e81c4b62a5564b5c
#
_cell.length_a   1.000
_cell.length_b   1.000
_cell.length_c   1.000
_cell.angle_alpha   90.00
_cell.angle_beta   90.00
_cell.angle_gamma   90.00
#
_symmetry.space_group_name_H-M   'P 1'
#
loop_
_entity.id
_entity.type
_entity.pdbx_description
1 polymer ?
#
loop_
_entity_poly.entity_id
_entity_poly.type
_entity_poly.pdbx_seq_one_letter_code
_entity_poly.pdbx_strand_id
1 'polypeptide(L)'
;MRSLASLLALLFLTILACSREKLGEPEAFPGNESAEKVRIWQTDKGRRLWELMADSMEQAGDTVRVKGVRLTFYDRHGKAQSVLTSDSGRYYQSSEDMAAYGRVEVNGQDGSYLSTESLFYSKKQEEIFTEDRVYIRTQDKEVWGRGLVSDPGLTRIEIKEEVTGKGQEEEWQR
;
A
#
# COMPACT_ATOMS: atom_id res chain seq x y z
N MET A 1 61.94 -25.98 21.50
CA MET A 1 60.53 -26.31 21.50
C MET A 1 59.68 -25.04 21.63
N ARG A 2 59.77 -24.22 20.62
CA ARG A 2 59.03 -22.95 20.49
C ARG A 2 58.60 -22.94 19.03
N SER A 3 57.37 -23.20 18.68
CA SER A 3 56.88 -22.88 17.32
C SER A 3 55.51 -23.48 16.94
N LEU A 4 54.91 -24.41 17.72
CA LEU A 4 53.60 -24.96 17.34
C LEU A 4 52.40 -24.23 17.95
N ALA A 5 52.58 -23.54 19.09
CA ALA A 5 51.51 -22.82 19.74
C ALA A 5 51.13 -21.49 19.06
N SER A 6 52.07 -20.87 18.34
CA SER A 6 51.81 -19.60 17.62
C SER A 6 51.09 -19.80 16.29
N LEU A 7 51.17 -20.97 15.65
CA LEU A 7 50.48 -21.23 14.38
C LEU A 7 49.01 -21.58 14.53
N LEU A 8 48.62 -22.12 15.71
CA LEU A 8 47.22 -22.45 16.00
C LEU A 8 46.37 -21.22 16.37
N ALA A 9 47.02 -20.17 16.93
CA ALA A 9 46.34 -18.92 17.27
C ALA A 9 45.97 -18.05 16.04
N LEU A 10 46.73 -18.19 14.93
CA LEU A 10 46.49 -17.43 13.71
C LEU A 10 45.37 -18.03 12.85
N LEU A 11 45.05 -19.30 13.01
CA LEU A 11 44.01 -20.00 12.25
C LEU A 11 42.60 -19.79 12.81
N PHE A 12 42.47 -19.30 14.05
CA PHE A 12 41.17 -19.10 14.71
C PHE A 12 40.59 -17.67 14.52
N LEU A 13 41.37 -16.74 13.92
CA LEU A 13 40.97 -15.34 13.74
C LEU A 13 40.31 -15.05 12.41
N THR A 14 40.13 -16.04 11.54
CA THR A 14 39.57 -15.83 10.18
C THR A 14 38.12 -16.30 10.00
N ILE A 15 37.41 -16.74 11.05
CA ILE A 15 36.07 -17.31 10.95
C ILE A 15 34.98 -16.39 11.55
N LEU A 16 35.30 -15.15 11.93
CA LEU A 16 34.30 -14.18 12.43
C LEU A 16 34.02 -13.04 11.48
N ALA A 17 34.26 -13.21 10.18
CA ALA A 17 33.66 -12.35 9.17
C ALA A 17 32.34 -12.97 8.70
N CYS A 18 31.39 -13.19 9.63
CA CYS A 18 30.00 -13.34 9.27
C CYS A 18 29.53 -11.97 8.84
N SER A 19 29.60 -11.70 7.53
CA SER A 19 28.93 -10.57 6.91
C SER A 19 27.46 -10.67 7.28
N ARG A 20 27.04 -9.83 8.21
CA ARG A 20 25.62 -9.46 8.30
C ARG A 20 25.28 -8.83 6.96
N GLU A 21 24.73 -9.61 6.06
CA GLU A 21 23.93 -9.06 4.98
C GLU A 21 22.88 -8.21 5.66
N LYS A 22 23.09 -6.90 5.68
CA LYS A 22 22.05 -5.93 5.88
C LYS A 22 21.06 -6.19 4.76
N LEU A 23 19.93 -6.82 5.07
CA LEU A 23 18.75 -6.80 4.22
C LEU A 23 18.55 -5.34 3.86
N GLY A 24 18.71 -5.03 2.54
CA GLY A 24 18.85 -3.69 2.04
C GLY A 24 17.75 -2.77 2.54
N GLU A 25 18.16 -1.73 3.24
CA GLU A 25 17.45 -0.47 3.15
C GLU A 25 17.31 -0.16 1.67
N PRO A 26 16.13 0.25 1.18
CA PRO A 26 15.99 0.64 -0.21
C PRO A 26 17.00 1.74 -0.47
N GLU A 27 18.00 1.46 -1.31
CA GLU A 27 18.97 2.46 -1.72
C GLU A 27 18.17 3.60 -2.35
N ALA A 28 18.31 4.80 -1.77
CA ALA A 28 17.74 6.00 -2.34
C ALA A 28 18.36 6.21 -3.71
N PHE A 29 17.57 6.08 -4.76
CA PHE A 29 18.01 6.26 -6.13
C PHE A 29 18.52 7.70 -6.32
N PRO A 30 19.78 7.92 -6.72
CA PRO A 30 20.29 9.25 -6.94
C PRO A 30 19.87 9.76 -8.32
N GLY A 31 18.90 10.68 -8.36
CA GLY A 31 18.50 11.39 -9.57
C GLY A 31 17.06 11.12 -10.02
N ASN A 32 16.66 11.70 -11.14
CA ASN A 32 15.39 11.42 -11.80
C ASN A 32 15.49 10.04 -12.47
N GLU A 33 15.08 9.01 -11.79
CA GLU A 33 15.05 7.66 -12.34
C GLU A 33 13.64 7.30 -12.79
N SER A 34 13.57 6.64 -13.95
CA SER A 34 12.31 6.13 -14.50
C SER A 34 12.42 4.64 -14.77
N ALA A 35 11.34 3.92 -14.53
CA ALA A 35 11.21 2.51 -14.84
C ALA A 35 9.86 2.23 -15.48
N GLU A 36 9.82 1.25 -16.38
CA GLU A 36 8.58 0.74 -16.98
C GLU A 36 8.25 -0.65 -16.47
N LYS A 37 6.96 -1.00 -16.44
CA LYS A 37 6.46 -2.31 -16.02
C LYS A 37 6.92 -2.68 -14.60
N VAL A 38 6.71 -1.77 -13.66
CA VAL A 38 7.18 -1.89 -12.29
C VAL A 38 6.32 -2.85 -11.49
N ARG A 39 6.98 -3.66 -10.67
CA ARG A 39 6.33 -4.51 -9.68
C ARG A 39 7.10 -4.44 -8.37
N ILE A 40 6.47 -3.93 -7.34
CA ILE A 40 7.05 -3.74 -6.00
C ILE A 40 6.12 -4.40 -4.98
N TRP A 41 6.68 -5.00 -3.94
CA TRP A 41 5.90 -5.56 -2.85
C TRP A 41 6.60 -5.33 -1.52
N GLN A 42 5.81 -5.22 -0.48
CA GLN A 42 6.30 -5.20 0.89
C GLN A 42 5.93 -6.49 1.62
N THR A 43 6.88 -6.98 2.42
CA THR A 43 6.68 -8.14 3.27
C THR A 43 7.01 -7.81 4.73
N ASP A 44 6.27 -8.42 5.66
CA ASP A 44 6.60 -8.45 7.08
C ASP A 44 6.66 -9.91 7.55
N LYS A 45 7.80 -10.30 8.11
CA LYS A 45 8.05 -11.68 8.62
C LYS A 45 7.71 -12.75 7.57
N GLY A 46 8.08 -12.51 6.31
CA GLY A 46 7.85 -13.43 5.19
C GLY A 46 6.42 -13.40 4.62
N ARG A 47 5.53 -12.56 5.14
CA ARG A 47 4.16 -12.40 4.63
C ARG A 47 4.09 -11.16 3.77
N ARG A 48 3.46 -11.29 2.59
CA ARG A 48 3.20 -10.14 1.73
C ARG A 48 2.11 -9.27 2.36
N LEU A 49 2.38 -7.98 2.52
CA LEU A 49 1.43 -6.99 3.00
C LEU A 49 0.68 -6.36 1.83
N TRP A 50 1.42 -5.92 0.82
CA TRP A 50 0.87 -5.37 -0.40
C TRP A 50 1.80 -5.58 -1.60
N GLU A 51 1.24 -5.44 -2.78
CA GLU A 51 1.93 -5.49 -4.06
C GLU A 51 1.42 -4.38 -4.97
N LEU A 52 2.34 -3.54 -5.45
CA LEU A 52 2.11 -2.50 -6.45
C LEU A 52 2.58 -2.99 -7.81
N MET A 53 1.72 -2.89 -8.80
CA MET A 53 2.05 -2.97 -10.22
C MET A 53 1.75 -1.62 -10.86
N ALA A 54 2.66 -1.12 -11.71
CA ALA A 54 2.49 0.13 -12.43
C ALA A 54 3.08 0.03 -13.84
N ASP A 55 2.49 0.74 -14.79
CA ASP A 55 3.00 0.81 -16.16
C ASP A 55 4.31 1.59 -16.22
N SER A 56 4.43 2.65 -15.43
CA SER A 56 5.67 3.41 -15.30
C SER A 56 5.81 4.01 -13.89
N MET A 57 7.04 4.23 -13.50
CA MET A 57 7.44 4.88 -12.26
C MET A 57 8.52 5.92 -12.56
N GLU A 58 8.43 7.06 -11.90
CA GLU A 58 9.42 8.13 -11.92
C GLU A 58 9.66 8.60 -10.49
N GLN A 59 10.91 8.68 -10.09
CA GLN A 59 11.31 9.29 -8.83
C GLN A 59 11.88 10.68 -9.08
N ALA A 60 11.37 11.67 -8.36
CA ALA A 60 11.85 13.05 -8.38
C ALA A 60 11.97 13.56 -6.94
N GLY A 61 13.18 13.58 -6.41
CA GLY A 61 13.45 13.91 -5.00
C GLY A 61 12.72 12.96 -4.06
N ASP A 62 11.94 13.51 -3.14
CA ASP A 62 11.16 12.76 -2.14
C ASP A 62 9.88 12.10 -2.69
N THR A 63 9.53 12.38 -3.93
CA THR A 63 8.25 11.91 -4.50
C THR A 63 8.47 10.84 -5.57
N VAL A 64 7.84 9.69 -5.38
CA VAL A 64 7.69 8.65 -6.41
C VAL A 64 6.34 8.83 -7.08
N ARG A 65 6.32 8.97 -8.40
CA ARG A 65 5.12 9.05 -9.25
C ARG A 65 4.96 7.76 -10.02
N VAL A 66 3.74 7.25 -10.09
CA VAL A 66 3.41 6.03 -10.84
C VAL A 66 2.22 6.26 -11.75
N LYS A 67 2.16 5.53 -12.88
CA LYS A 67 1.03 5.53 -13.82
C LYS A 67 0.53 4.10 -14.03
N GLY A 68 -0.78 3.96 -14.30
CA GLY A 68 -1.40 2.65 -14.49
C GLY A 68 -1.32 1.79 -13.23
N VAL A 69 -1.85 2.30 -12.14
CA VAL A 69 -1.69 1.73 -10.80
C VAL A 69 -2.62 0.55 -10.59
N ARG A 70 -2.06 -0.53 -10.07
CA ARG A 70 -2.79 -1.64 -9.44
C ARG A 70 -2.11 -2.00 -8.13
N LEU A 71 -2.74 -1.72 -7.01
CA LEU A 71 -2.24 -1.98 -5.66
C LEU A 71 -3.11 -3.05 -5.00
N THR A 72 -2.52 -4.19 -4.67
CA THR A 72 -3.20 -5.31 -4.02
C THR A 72 -2.76 -5.38 -2.57
N PHE A 73 -3.70 -5.37 -1.65
CA PHE A 73 -3.47 -5.63 -0.24
C PHE A 73 -3.78 -7.08 0.11
N TYR A 74 -3.01 -7.66 1.00
CA TYR A 74 -3.15 -9.05 1.42
C TYR A 74 -3.48 -9.14 2.91
N ASP A 75 -4.31 -10.11 3.25
CA ASP A 75 -4.62 -10.44 4.64
C ASP A 75 -3.48 -11.23 5.32
N ARG A 76 -3.66 -11.52 6.61
CA ARG A 76 -2.69 -12.32 7.40
C ARG A 76 -2.47 -13.74 6.89
N HIS A 77 -3.34 -14.25 6.02
CA HIS A 77 -3.25 -15.58 5.41
C HIS A 77 -2.64 -15.54 4.01
N GLY A 78 -2.24 -14.35 3.50
CA GLY A 78 -1.67 -14.16 2.18
C GLY A 78 -2.71 -14.14 1.05
N LYS A 79 -4.00 -14.00 1.38
CA LYS A 79 -5.09 -13.87 0.41
C LYS A 79 -5.31 -12.40 0.09
N ALA A 80 -5.55 -12.06 -1.18
CA ALA A 80 -5.87 -10.71 -1.57
C ALA A 80 -7.15 -10.24 -0.85
N GLN A 81 -7.05 -9.16 -0.07
CA GLN A 81 -8.13 -8.57 0.70
C GLN A 81 -8.83 -7.48 -0.09
N SER A 82 -8.06 -6.62 -0.74
CA SER A 82 -8.60 -5.58 -1.62
C SER A 82 -7.63 -5.24 -2.73
N VAL A 83 -8.18 -4.68 -3.81
CA VAL A 83 -7.43 -4.20 -4.96
C VAL A 83 -7.85 -2.78 -5.28
N LEU A 84 -6.89 -1.86 -5.26
CA LEU A 84 -7.05 -0.49 -5.74
C LEU A 84 -6.49 -0.38 -7.15
N THR A 85 -7.22 0.29 -8.04
CA THR A 85 -6.74 0.72 -9.35
C THR A 85 -6.92 2.22 -9.52
N SER A 86 -6.01 2.88 -10.25
CA SER A 86 -6.10 4.31 -10.58
C SER A 86 -5.25 4.64 -11.80
N ASP A 87 -5.51 5.80 -12.42
CA ASP A 87 -4.71 6.26 -13.56
C ASP A 87 -3.28 6.62 -13.15
N SER A 88 -3.12 7.20 -11.96
CA SER A 88 -1.81 7.56 -11.41
C SER A 88 -1.79 7.54 -9.89
N GLY A 89 -0.58 7.55 -9.32
CA GLY A 89 -0.37 7.63 -7.88
C GLY A 89 0.90 8.39 -7.53
N ARG A 90 1.00 8.76 -6.27
CA ARG A 90 2.20 9.35 -5.65
C ARG A 90 2.47 8.69 -4.31
N TYR A 91 3.74 8.55 -4.02
CA TYR A 91 4.24 8.15 -2.71
C TYR A 91 5.27 9.18 -2.25
N TYR A 92 5.09 9.70 -1.05
CA TYR A 92 5.98 10.67 -0.41
C TYR A 92 6.85 9.93 0.59
N GLN A 93 8.14 9.79 0.28
CA GLN A 93 9.06 8.93 1.03
C GLN A 93 9.29 9.40 2.48
N SER A 94 9.37 10.72 2.69
CA SER A 94 9.61 11.28 4.03
C SER A 94 8.43 11.13 4.98
N SER A 95 7.20 11.25 4.49
CA SER A 95 5.98 11.12 5.30
C SER A 95 5.34 9.76 5.22
N GLU A 96 5.73 8.92 4.27
CA GLU A 96 5.09 7.66 3.91
C GLU A 96 3.61 7.82 3.49
N ASP A 97 3.19 9.03 3.13
CA ASP A 97 1.85 9.29 2.64
C ASP A 97 1.71 8.83 1.19
N MET A 98 0.48 8.47 0.80
CA MET A 98 0.17 8.02 -0.55
C MET A 98 -1.03 8.79 -1.11
N ALA A 99 -1.07 8.90 -2.44
CA ALA A 99 -2.20 9.46 -3.16
C ALA A 99 -2.45 8.70 -4.45
N ALA A 100 -3.71 8.44 -4.75
CA ALA A 100 -4.19 7.87 -5.99
C ALA A 100 -5.09 8.89 -6.70
N TYR A 101 -4.98 8.99 -8.02
CA TYR A 101 -5.69 9.97 -8.83
C TYR A 101 -6.22 9.36 -10.12
N GLY A 102 -7.40 9.84 -10.54
CA GLY A 102 -8.08 9.49 -11.77
C GLY A 102 -8.66 8.07 -11.71
N ARG A 103 -9.99 7.97 -11.87
CA ARG A 103 -10.74 6.71 -11.87
C ARG A 103 -10.28 5.75 -10.75
N VAL A 104 -10.24 6.27 -9.53
CA VAL A 104 -9.84 5.44 -8.39
C VAL A 104 -10.97 4.46 -8.07
N GLU A 105 -10.66 3.19 -8.10
CA GLU A 105 -11.58 2.11 -7.75
C GLU A 105 -10.92 1.19 -6.72
N VAL A 106 -11.68 0.82 -5.69
CA VAL A 106 -11.26 -0.18 -4.71
C VAL A 106 -12.27 -1.31 -4.70
N ASN A 107 -11.80 -2.52 -4.95
CA ASN A 107 -12.60 -3.75 -4.94
C ASN A 107 -12.19 -4.59 -3.74
N GLY A 108 -13.08 -4.81 -2.80
CA GLY A 108 -12.91 -5.71 -1.66
C GLY A 108 -13.22 -7.16 -2.03
N GLN A 109 -12.59 -8.10 -1.32
CA GLN A 109 -12.85 -9.53 -1.51
C GLN A 109 -14.28 -9.93 -1.12
N ASP A 110 -14.91 -9.18 -0.23
CA ASP A 110 -16.30 -9.35 0.22
C ASP A 110 -17.33 -8.84 -0.80
N GLY A 111 -16.88 -8.36 -1.98
CA GLY A 111 -17.72 -7.76 -3.02
C GLY A 111 -17.99 -6.28 -2.81
N SER A 112 -17.42 -5.66 -1.78
CA SER A 112 -17.48 -4.21 -1.58
C SER A 112 -16.74 -3.48 -2.71
N TYR A 113 -17.24 -2.30 -3.06
CA TYR A 113 -16.70 -1.47 -4.13
C TYR A 113 -16.74 -0.01 -3.70
N LEU A 114 -15.66 0.71 -3.95
CA LEU A 114 -15.55 2.17 -3.80
C LEU A 114 -15.07 2.76 -5.10
N SER A 115 -15.65 3.89 -5.52
CA SER A 115 -15.18 4.69 -6.65
C SER A 115 -15.12 6.17 -6.29
N THR A 116 -14.04 6.85 -6.71
CA THR A 116 -13.80 8.29 -6.51
C THR A 116 -12.77 8.81 -7.52
N GLU A 117 -12.60 10.13 -7.62
CA GLU A 117 -11.57 10.75 -8.48
C GLU A 117 -10.19 10.76 -7.84
N SER A 118 -10.11 10.90 -6.52
CA SER A 118 -8.85 10.83 -5.78
C SER A 118 -9.02 10.12 -4.45
N LEU A 119 -7.93 9.52 -3.94
CA LEU A 119 -7.91 8.88 -2.64
C LEU A 119 -6.53 9.09 -2.01
N PHE A 120 -6.51 9.51 -0.76
CA PHE A 120 -5.31 9.82 0.00
C PHE A 120 -5.17 8.89 1.20
N TYR A 121 -3.95 8.52 1.53
CA TYR A 121 -3.60 7.83 2.75
C TYR A 121 -2.60 8.68 3.54
N SER A 122 -2.90 8.98 4.79
CA SER A 122 -1.99 9.62 5.73
C SER A 122 -1.40 8.59 6.68
N LYS A 123 -0.10 8.38 6.59
CA LYS A 123 0.63 7.47 7.48
C LYS A 123 0.56 7.92 8.94
N LYS A 124 0.64 9.23 9.18
CA LYS A 124 0.62 9.82 10.52
C LYS A 124 -0.73 9.62 11.22
N GLN A 125 -1.83 9.72 10.47
CA GLN A 125 -3.20 9.59 10.98
C GLN A 125 -3.70 8.15 10.89
N GLU A 126 -3.03 7.30 10.09
CA GLU A 126 -3.48 5.97 9.72
C GLU A 126 -4.88 5.97 9.12
N GLU A 127 -5.17 6.99 8.29
CA GLU A 127 -6.47 7.21 7.68
C GLU A 127 -6.39 7.27 6.16
N ILE A 128 -7.46 6.79 5.53
CA ILE A 128 -7.75 6.99 4.10
C ILE A 128 -8.84 8.06 4.00
N PHE A 129 -8.67 9.02 3.09
CA PHE A 129 -9.65 10.11 2.93
C PHE A 129 -9.70 10.64 1.51
N THR A 130 -10.81 11.29 1.19
CA THR A 130 -11.00 12.12 -0.01
C THR A 130 -12.03 13.22 0.26
N GLU A 131 -11.95 14.32 -0.50
CA GLU A 131 -12.96 15.38 -0.54
C GLU A 131 -13.84 15.28 -1.79
N ASP A 132 -13.55 14.35 -2.67
CA ASP A 132 -14.29 14.15 -3.92
C ASP A 132 -15.62 13.43 -3.69
N ARG A 133 -16.41 13.32 -4.75
CA ARG A 133 -17.58 12.46 -4.75
C ARG A 133 -17.18 11.01 -4.63
N VAL A 134 -17.93 10.27 -3.83
CA VAL A 134 -17.72 8.84 -3.61
C VAL A 134 -18.99 8.06 -3.98
N TYR A 135 -18.78 6.91 -4.56
CA TYR A 135 -19.78 5.87 -4.71
C TYR A 135 -19.28 4.61 -4.01
N ILE A 136 -20.09 4.08 -3.10
CA ILE A 136 -19.79 2.88 -2.35
C ILE A 136 -20.93 1.88 -2.57
N ARG A 137 -20.56 0.64 -2.87
CA ARG A 137 -21.50 -0.48 -2.95
C ARG A 137 -21.01 -1.61 -2.06
N THR A 138 -21.91 -2.14 -1.26
CA THR A 138 -21.75 -3.39 -0.51
C THR A 138 -22.77 -4.42 -1.00
N GLN A 139 -22.86 -5.58 -0.37
CA GLN A 139 -23.86 -6.59 -0.73
C GLN A 139 -25.31 -6.08 -0.60
N ASP A 140 -25.55 -5.20 0.38
CA ASP A 140 -26.92 -4.79 0.76
C ASP A 140 -27.22 -3.31 0.50
N LYS A 141 -26.20 -2.50 0.22
CA LYS A 141 -26.34 -1.04 0.17
C LYS A 141 -25.52 -0.41 -0.96
N GLU A 142 -26.09 0.61 -1.52
CA GLU A 142 -25.39 1.56 -2.39
C GLU A 142 -25.49 2.95 -1.77
N VAL A 143 -24.36 3.66 -1.67
CA VAL A 143 -24.27 4.98 -1.06
C VAL A 143 -23.50 5.91 -1.96
N TRP A 144 -24.02 7.09 -2.19
CA TRP A 144 -23.38 8.21 -2.83
C TRP A 144 -23.18 9.33 -1.82
N GLY A 145 -22.09 10.05 -1.94
CA GLY A 145 -21.82 11.20 -1.07
C GLY A 145 -20.63 11.99 -1.54
N ARG A 146 -20.20 12.91 -0.70
CA ARG A 146 -19.02 13.74 -0.91
C ARG A 146 -18.16 13.74 0.34
N GLY A 147 -16.84 13.59 0.12
CA GLY A 147 -15.91 13.44 1.22
C GLY A 147 -16.03 12.09 1.92
N LEU A 148 -14.91 11.46 2.17
CA LEU A 148 -14.83 10.19 2.87
C LEU A 148 -13.65 10.21 3.83
N VAL A 149 -13.82 9.62 5.00
CA VAL A 149 -12.74 9.24 5.92
C VAL A 149 -12.96 7.78 6.33
N SER A 150 -11.88 7.01 6.35
CA SER A 150 -11.91 5.60 6.72
C SER A 150 -10.59 5.14 7.31
N ASP A 151 -10.62 4.05 8.04
CA ASP A 151 -9.43 3.26 8.36
C ASP A 151 -8.87 2.58 7.09
N PRO A 152 -7.58 2.19 7.07
CA PRO A 152 -6.95 1.56 5.89
C PRO A 152 -7.61 0.25 5.45
N GLY A 153 -8.32 -0.42 6.35
CA GLY A 153 -9.07 -1.64 6.06
C GLY A 153 -10.45 -1.41 5.45
N LEU A 154 -10.89 -0.15 5.32
CA LEU A 154 -12.24 0.25 4.90
C LEU A 154 -13.35 -0.40 5.76
N THR A 155 -13.05 -0.68 7.05
CA THR A 155 -13.99 -1.31 7.97
C THR A 155 -14.93 -0.30 8.63
N ARG A 156 -14.49 0.94 8.76
CA ARG A 156 -15.28 2.07 9.26
C ARG A 156 -15.19 3.22 8.28
N ILE A 157 -16.29 3.47 7.57
CA ILE A 157 -16.40 4.51 6.56
C ILE A 157 -17.34 5.61 7.07
N GLU A 158 -16.87 6.85 7.04
CA GLU A 158 -17.65 8.04 7.30
C GLU A 158 -17.70 8.89 6.02
N ILE A 159 -18.90 9.25 5.58
CA ILE A 159 -19.14 10.16 4.46
C ILE A 159 -19.55 11.51 5.01
N LYS A 160 -18.84 12.57 4.59
CA LYS A 160 -18.97 13.90 5.20
C LYS A 160 -20.23 14.63 4.80
N GLU A 161 -20.61 14.59 3.52
CA GLU A 161 -21.64 15.45 2.94
C GLU A 161 -22.45 14.73 1.85
N GLU A 162 -23.64 15.30 1.53
CA GLU A 162 -24.48 14.90 0.38
C GLU A 162 -24.84 13.40 0.34
N VAL A 163 -25.05 12.80 1.51
CA VAL A 163 -25.26 11.35 1.61
C VAL A 163 -26.63 10.97 1.05
N THR A 164 -26.62 10.12 0.02
CA THR A 164 -27.81 9.48 -0.54
C THR A 164 -27.56 7.97 -0.63
N GLY A 165 -28.53 7.16 -0.30
CA GLY A 165 -28.36 5.71 -0.31
C GLY A 165 -29.57 4.96 -0.80
N LYS A 166 -29.34 3.75 -1.34
CA LYS A 166 -30.34 2.72 -1.57
C LYS A 166 -29.91 1.47 -0.81
N GLY A 167 -30.84 0.88 -0.03
CA GLY A 167 -30.66 -0.38 0.67
C GLY A 167 -31.80 -1.33 0.34
N GLN A 168 -31.61 -2.62 0.58
CA GLN A 168 -32.75 -3.54 0.60
C GLN A 168 -33.61 -3.16 1.82
N GLU A 169 -34.86 -2.78 1.57
CA GLU A 169 -35.85 -2.62 2.65
C GLU A 169 -36.07 -4.01 3.26
N GLU A 170 -35.61 -4.22 4.48
CA GLU A 170 -36.16 -5.32 5.28
C GLU A 170 -37.65 -5.01 5.49
N GLU A 171 -38.49 -5.80 4.84
CA GLU A 171 -39.93 -5.76 5.02
C GLU A 171 -40.22 -6.13 6.48
N TRP A 172 -40.42 -5.12 7.34
CA TRP A 172 -40.88 -5.29 8.70
C TRP A 172 -42.30 -5.83 8.63
N GLN A 173 -42.41 -7.15 8.58
CA GLN A 173 -43.73 -7.77 8.83
C GLN A 173 -44.13 -7.48 10.28
N ARG A 174 -45.20 -6.75 10.41
CA ARG A 174 -45.89 -6.47 11.68
C ARG A 174 -46.55 -7.72 12.23
#